data_711b3e70668467e5bed3a0ae89068893
#
_entry.id   711b3e70668467e5bed3a0ae89068893
#
_cell.length_a   1.000
_cell.length_b   1.000
_cell.length_c   1.000
_cell.angle_alpha   90.00
_cell.angle_beta   90.00
_cell.angle_gamma   90.00
#
_symmetry.space_group_name_H-M   'P 1'
#
loop_
_entity.id
_entity.type
_entity.pdbx_description
1 polymer ?
#
loop_
_entity_poly.entity_id
_entity_poly.type
_entity_poly.pdbx_seq_one_letter_code
_entity_poly.pdbx_strand_id
1 'polypeptide(L)'
;ICPVDPYVDSDYFEALDALEKRAAESSANLVLMGIEPTYPSAKYGYIIPKSLENISSVSMFKEKPTEEVAQTYITQGALWNGGVFALRLGYVLERAHQLIDFTDYQDLFDKYETLEKISFDYAVVEHEEKIEVMRFSGMWKDLGTWNTLTEAMDSRNVGQALFSETCQNVHVVNELNLPVLCMGLKDVVVSASPDGILVSDKKQSSYIKPFVNTLDHRVMFAEKSWGSFRVLDVEKESLTIKVTLNSGHKMNYHSHEFRDEVWTIISGT
;
A
#
# COMPACT_ATOMS: atom_id res chain seq x y z
N ILE A 1 15.55 -4.73 -0.40
CA ILE A 1 14.09 -4.90 -0.31
C ILE A 1 13.49 -3.51 -0.11
N CYS A 2 12.53 -3.13 -0.91
CA CYS A 2 11.81 -1.88 -0.74
C CYS A 2 10.35 -2.04 -1.20
N PRO A 3 9.40 -1.26 -0.66
CA PRO A 3 8.06 -1.15 -1.21
C PRO A 3 8.11 -0.58 -2.63
N VAL A 4 7.10 -0.86 -3.44
CA VAL A 4 7.02 -0.39 -4.84
C VAL A 4 6.04 0.77 -5.02
N ASP A 5 5.40 1.21 -3.96
CA ASP A 5 4.27 2.13 -3.95
C ASP A 5 4.45 3.41 -3.11
N PRO A 6 5.63 3.74 -2.53
CA PRO A 6 5.80 5.04 -1.90
C PRO A 6 5.84 6.15 -2.94
N TYR A 7 5.28 7.31 -2.59
CA TYR A 7 5.41 8.53 -3.37
C TYR A 7 6.66 9.28 -2.92
N VAL A 8 7.65 9.44 -3.83
CA VAL A 8 9.00 9.88 -3.53
C VAL A 8 9.56 10.78 -4.64
N ASP A 9 10.56 11.57 -4.29
CA ASP A 9 11.41 12.27 -5.27
C ASP A 9 12.64 11.45 -5.68
N SER A 10 13.42 11.96 -6.64
CA SER A 10 14.60 11.28 -7.19
C SER A 10 15.69 10.95 -6.17
N ASP A 11 15.87 11.79 -5.14
CA ASP A 11 16.84 11.58 -4.06
C ASP A 11 16.61 10.26 -3.28
N TYR A 12 15.38 9.73 -3.31
CA TYR A 12 15.09 8.42 -2.72
C TYR A 12 15.88 7.30 -3.41
N PHE A 13 16.03 7.35 -4.72
CA PHE A 13 16.78 6.33 -5.47
C PHE A 13 18.28 6.43 -5.22
N GLU A 14 18.81 7.65 -5.05
CA GLU A 14 20.20 7.87 -4.62
C GLU A 14 20.44 7.32 -3.21
N ALA A 15 19.45 7.48 -2.33
CA ALA A 15 19.52 6.92 -0.99
C ALA A 15 19.45 5.38 -0.98
N LEU A 16 18.71 4.74 -1.90
CA LEU A 16 18.73 3.27 -2.07
C LEU A 16 20.12 2.77 -2.46
N ASP A 17 20.78 3.44 -3.41
CA ASP A 17 22.15 3.09 -3.82
C ASP A 17 23.15 3.24 -2.66
N ALA A 18 22.99 4.29 -1.86
CA ALA A 18 23.84 4.51 -0.68
C ALA A 18 23.58 3.44 0.41
N LEU A 19 22.32 3.04 0.59
CA LEU A 19 21.92 2.00 1.53
C LEU A 19 22.52 0.64 1.15
N GLU A 20 22.48 0.28 -0.14
CA GLU A 20 23.09 -0.95 -0.67
C GLU A 20 24.60 -0.98 -0.43
N LYS A 21 25.30 0.11 -0.77
CA LYS A 21 26.74 0.23 -0.52
C LYS A 21 27.06 0.08 0.97
N ARG A 22 26.27 0.73 1.84
CA ARG A 22 26.46 0.62 3.29
C ARG A 22 26.28 -0.81 3.77
N ALA A 23 25.28 -1.56 3.29
CA ALA A 23 25.05 -2.95 3.65
C ALA A 23 26.20 -3.87 3.21
N ALA A 24 26.86 -3.56 2.10
CA ALA A 24 28.04 -4.29 1.64
C ALA A 24 29.28 -4.06 2.52
N GLU A 25 29.44 -2.85 3.05
CA GLU A 25 30.61 -2.42 3.84
C GLU A 25 30.44 -2.66 5.34
N SER A 26 29.21 -2.59 5.84
CA SER A 26 28.89 -2.70 7.27
C SER A 26 29.01 -4.15 7.78
N SER A 27 29.31 -4.27 9.08
CA SER A 27 29.16 -5.51 9.83
C SER A 27 27.73 -5.76 10.34
N ALA A 28 26.81 -4.81 10.12
CA ALA A 28 25.40 -4.97 10.45
C ALA A 28 24.76 -6.06 9.57
N ASN A 29 23.78 -6.74 10.12
CA ASN A 29 22.97 -7.73 9.39
C ASN A 29 21.89 -7.06 8.55
N LEU A 30 21.36 -5.94 9.06
CA LEU A 30 20.35 -5.11 8.42
C LEU A 30 20.80 -3.65 8.42
N VAL A 31 20.61 -2.96 7.30
CA VAL A 31 20.70 -1.49 7.21
C VAL A 31 19.34 -0.98 6.77
N LEU A 32 18.72 -0.15 7.59
CA LEU A 32 17.37 0.38 7.37
C LEU A 32 17.45 1.80 6.81
N MET A 33 16.50 2.17 5.96
CA MET A 33 16.23 3.57 5.65
C MET A 33 15.26 4.11 6.69
N GLY A 34 15.69 5.06 7.47
CA GLY A 34 14.86 5.73 8.46
C GLY A 34 14.34 7.07 7.93
N ILE A 35 13.03 7.20 7.82
CA ILE A 35 12.35 8.39 7.31
C ILE A 35 12.16 9.39 8.45
N GLU A 36 12.45 10.67 8.22
CA GLU A 36 12.21 11.73 9.21
C GLU A 36 10.70 11.88 9.47
N PRO A 37 10.23 11.68 10.72
CA PRO A 37 8.82 11.75 11.03
C PRO A 37 8.32 13.20 11.06
N THR A 38 7.17 13.46 10.44
CA THR A 38 6.51 14.77 10.42
C THR A 38 5.37 14.89 11.44
N TYR A 39 4.90 13.76 11.99
CA TYR A 39 3.86 13.70 13.03
C TYR A 39 3.92 12.35 13.78
N PRO A 40 3.35 12.24 14.99
CA PRO A 40 3.23 10.94 15.65
C PRO A 40 2.17 10.08 14.92
N SER A 41 2.56 8.87 14.54
CA SER A 41 1.69 7.93 13.84
C SER A 41 1.72 6.56 14.52
N ALA A 42 0.56 5.98 14.77
CA ALA A 42 0.43 4.59 15.21
C ALA A 42 0.50 3.56 14.06
N LYS A 43 0.75 4.01 12.83
CA LYS A 43 0.74 3.15 11.64
C LYS A 43 2.11 2.67 11.20
N TYR A 44 3.16 3.36 11.60
CA TYR A 44 4.55 3.07 11.23
C TYR A 44 5.31 2.42 12.37
N GLY A 45 6.31 1.64 12.02
CA GLY A 45 7.37 1.26 12.94
C GLY A 45 8.30 2.45 13.23
N TYR A 46 8.92 2.44 14.40
CA TYR A 46 9.88 3.45 14.82
C TYR A 46 11.24 2.83 15.05
N ILE A 47 12.25 3.47 14.47
CA ILE A 47 13.66 3.13 14.61
C ILE A 47 14.29 4.16 15.52
N ILE A 48 14.74 3.75 16.70
CA ILE A 48 15.40 4.62 17.67
C ILE A 48 16.92 4.47 17.49
N PRO A 49 17.61 5.46 16.91
CA PRO A 49 19.05 5.39 16.70
C PRO A 49 19.81 5.62 18.00
N LYS A 50 21.06 5.13 18.07
CA LYS A 50 21.97 5.43 19.20
C LYS A 50 22.59 6.82 19.11
N SER A 51 22.65 7.41 17.93
CA SER A 51 23.14 8.77 17.69
C SER A 51 22.28 9.49 16.65
N LEU A 52 22.44 10.82 16.58
CA LEU A 52 21.76 11.66 15.58
C LEU A 52 22.56 11.82 14.28
N GLU A 53 23.62 11.05 14.09
CA GLU A 53 24.39 11.02 12.87
C GLU A 53 23.57 10.46 11.70
N ASN A 54 24.02 10.73 10.47
CA ASN A 54 23.33 10.25 9.26
C ASN A 54 23.23 8.71 9.22
N ILE A 55 24.26 8.02 9.67
CA ILE A 55 24.27 6.56 9.85
C ILE A 55 24.52 6.28 11.33
N SER A 56 23.67 5.49 11.93
CA SER A 56 23.77 5.13 13.36
C SER A 56 23.40 3.68 13.58
N SER A 57 24.01 3.05 14.58
CA SER A 57 23.47 1.79 15.11
C SER A 57 22.08 2.05 15.71
N VAL A 58 21.21 1.06 15.65
CA VAL A 58 19.87 1.11 16.22
C VAL A 58 19.93 0.67 17.68
N SER A 59 19.28 1.41 18.57
CA SER A 59 19.12 1.04 19.97
C SER A 59 17.87 0.22 20.21
N MET A 60 16.80 0.52 19.48
CA MET A 60 15.51 -0.16 19.58
C MET A 60 14.71 0.02 18.28
N PHE A 61 13.99 -1.01 17.92
CA PHE A 61 12.94 -0.96 16.89
C PHE A 61 11.60 -1.25 17.56
N LYS A 62 10.55 -0.51 17.18
CA LYS A 62 9.20 -0.75 17.71
C LYS A 62 8.15 -0.58 16.63
N GLU A 63 7.44 -1.66 16.32
CA GLU A 63 6.38 -1.66 15.33
C GLU A 63 5.08 -1.11 15.93
N LYS A 64 4.48 -0.14 15.24
CA LYS A 64 3.13 0.41 15.49
C LYS A 64 2.83 0.75 16.97
N PRO A 65 3.58 1.64 17.63
CA PRO A 65 3.27 2.09 18.97
C PRO A 65 1.98 2.94 18.98
N THR A 66 1.48 3.26 20.19
CA THR A 66 0.43 4.30 20.31
C THR A 66 0.97 5.68 19.93
N GLU A 67 0.11 6.62 19.55
CA GLU A 67 0.51 7.98 19.15
C GLU A 67 1.27 8.70 20.28
N GLU A 68 0.92 8.49 21.55
CA GLU A 68 1.60 9.06 22.72
C GLU A 68 3.02 8.53 22.85
N VAL A 69 3.21 7.22 22.68
CA VAL A 69 4.53 6.59 22.69
C VAL A 69 5.33 7.04 21.46
N ALA A 70 4.69 7.12 20.30
CA ALA A 70 5.30 7.63 19.07
C ALA A 70 5.84 9.06 19.24
N GLN A 71 5.07 9.93 19.87
CA GLN A 71 5.52 11.30 20.18
C GLN A 71 6.76 11.29 21.06
N THR A 72 6.83 10.40 22.05
CA THR A 72 8.01 10.26 22.91
C THR A 72 9.23 9.81 22.10
N TYR A 73 9.07 8.84 21.19
CA TYR A 73 10.17 8.39 20.34
C TYR A 73 10.67 9.48 19.39
N ILE A 74 9.78 10.29 18.82
CA ILE A 74 10.15 11.43 17.97
C ILE A 74 11.03 12.41 18.73
N THR A 75 10.73 12.71 20.00
CA THR A 75 11.57 13.59 20.82
C THR A 75 12.96 13.02 21.11
N GLN A 76 13.13 11.71 20.98
CA GLN A 76 14.41 11.01 21.10
C GLN A 76 15.17 10.91 19.77
N GLY A 77 14.63 11.50 18.69
CA GLY A 77 15.22 11.47 17.35
C GLY A 77 14.93 10.18 16.59
N ALA A 78 13.86 9.47 16.94
CA ALA A 78 13.42 8.28 16.20
C ALA A 78 13.00 8.64 14.78
N LEU A 79 13.15 7.64 13.91
CA LEU A 79 12.77 7.68 12.50
C LEU A 79 11.63 6.72 12.24
N TRP A 80 10.80 6.98 11.24
CA TRP A 80 9.85 5.98 10.77
C TRP A 80 10.56 4.85 10.01
N ASN A 81 10.08 3.64 10.19
CA ASN A 81 10.42 2.53 9.32
C ASN A 81 9.65 2.66 8.00
N GLY A 82 10.35 2.96 6.92
CA GLY A 82 9.79 3.05 5.56
C GLY A 82 9.64 1.68 4.87
N GLY A 83 9.94 0.57 5.56
CA GLY A 83 9.93 -0.77 4.94
C GLY A 83 11.07 -1.00 3.95
N VAL A 84 12.14 -0.19 4.03
CA VAL A 84 13.31 -0.27 3.15
C VAL A 84 14.48 -0.90 3.90
N PHE A 85 14.93 -2.05 3.40
CA PHE A 85 15.96 -2.88 4.03
C PHE A 85 17.06 -3.23 3.04
N ALA A 86 18.31 -2.94 3.36
CA ALA A 86 19.46 -3.49 2.68
C ALA A 86 20.12 -4.55 3.57
N LEU A 87 20.41 -5.70 2.99
CA LEU A 87 20.88 -6.87 3.70
C LEU A 87 21.60 -7.84 2.73
N ARG A 88 22.38 -8.76 3.28
CA ARG A 88 23.03 -9.81 2.50
C ARG A 88 22.08 -11.00 2.36
N LEU A 89 22.00 -11.57 1.15
CA LEU A 89 21.11 -12.71 0.86
C LEU A 89 21.36 -13.90 1.81
N GLY A 90 22.62 -14.19 2.12
CA GLY A 90 22.97 -15.26 3.05
C GLY A 90 22.34 -15.11 4.43
N TYR A 91 22.24 -13.88 4.94
CA TYR A 91 21.58 -13.59 6.20
C TYR A 91 20.07 -13.94 6.16
N VAL A 92 19.38 -13.57 5.08
CA VAL A 92 17.93 -13.87 4.94
C VAL A 92 17.69 -15.37 4.86
N LEU A 93 18.52 -16.08 4.11
CA LEU A 93 18.42 -17.55 4.00
C LEU A 93 18.65 -18.21 5.35
N GLU A 94 19.65 -17.75 6.11
CA GLU A 94 19.90 -18.26 7.46
C GLU A 94 18.71 -18.03 8.39
N ARG A 95 18.12 -16.82 8.36
CA ARG A 95 16.91 -16.50 9.14
C ARG A 95 15.70 -17.32 8.71
N ALA A 96 15.52 -17.52 7.41
CA ALA A 96 14.44 -18.38 6.90
C ALA A 96 14.55 -19.81 7.43
N HIS A 97 15.76 -20.40 7.42
CA HIS A 97 16.01 -21.75 7.96
C HIS A 97 15.84 -21.84 9.49
N GLN A 98 15.98 -20.72 10.22
CA GLN A 98 15.69 -20.70 11.66
C GLN A 98 14.18 -20.67 11.95
N LEU A 99 13.38 -20.11 11.03
CA LEU A 99 11.92 -19.99 11.17
C LEU A 99 11.18 -21.24 10.66
N ILE A 100 11.68 -21.86 9.60
CA ILE A 100 11.11 -23.08 9.01
C ILE A 100 12.21 -23.95 8.41
N ASP A 101 12.10 -25.26 8.60
CA ASP A 101 12.97 -26.24 7.96
C ASP A 101 12.49 -26.53 6.53
N PHE A 102 13.35 -26.27 5.54
CA PHE A 102 13.10 -26.54 4.12
C PHE A 102 14.41 -26.85 3.39
N THR A 103 14.33 -27.63 2.34
CA THR A 103 15.49 -28.06 1.55
C THR A 103 15.69 -27.22 0.29
N ASP A 104 14.60 -26.84 -0.38
CA ASP A 104 14.59 -26.05 -1.61
C ASP A 104 13.29 -25.26 -1.75
N TYR A 105 13.16 -24.54 -2.86
CA TYR A 105 11.98 -23.73 -3.13
C TYR A 105 10.69 -24.55 -3.20
N GLN A 106 10.72 -25.74 -3.80
CA GLN A 106 9.51 -26.55 -3.93
C GLN A 106 9.03 -27.06 -2.56
N ASP A 107 9.95 -27.52 -1.72
CA ASP A 107 9.62 -27.93 -0.35
C ASP A 107 9.05 -26.76 0.47
N LEU A 108 9.62 -25.56 0.34
CA LEU A 108 9.09 -24.36 0.99
C LEU A 108 7.69 -24.00 0.44
N PHE A 109 7.49 -24.11 -0.87
CA PHE A 109 6.19 -23.85 -1.51
C PHE A 109 5.11 -24.82 -1.01
N ASP A 110 5.44 -26.10 -0.90
CA ASP A 110 4.52 -27.13 -0.41
C ASP A 110 4.16 -26.94 1.08
N LYS A 111 5.06 -26.31 1.85
CA LYS A 111 4.85 -25.93 3.25
C LYS A 111 4.22 -24.55 3.44
N TYR A 112 3.99 -23.78 2.36
CA TYR A 112 3.59 -22.37 2.43
C TYR A 112 2.35 -22.10 3.30
N GLU A 113 1.35 -22.98 3.22
CA GLU A 113 0.11 -22.86 4.02
C GLU A 113 0.33 -23.09 5.52
N THR A 114 1.47 -23.65 5.92
CA THR A 114 1.83 -23.88 7.34
C THR A 114 2.58 -22.71 7.95
N LEU A 115 2.99 -21.71 7.14
CA LEU A 115 3.74 -20.56 7.62
C LEU A 115 2.87 -19.68 8.50
N GLU A 116 3.46 -19.14 9.56
CA GLU A 116 2.82 -18.12 10.38
C GLU A 116 2.62 -16.84 9.55
N LYS A 117 1.43 -16.25 9.67
CA LYS A 117 1.12 -14.95 9.04
C LYS A 117 1.70 -13.80 9.86
N ILE A 118 2.98 -13.56 9.70
CA ILE A 118 3.73 -12.52 10.43
C ILE A 118 4.52 -11.66 9.43
N SER A 119 4.68 -10.36 9.71
CA SER A 119 5.50 -9.49 8.87
C SER A 119 6.99 -9.70 9.16
N PHE A 120 7.83 -9.34 8.18
CA PHE A 120 9.29 -9.35 8.33
C PHE A 120 9.76 -8.47 9.50
N ASP A 121 9.08 -7.35 9.74
CA ASP A 121 9.36 -6.44 10.84
C ASP A 121 9.25 -7.15 12.20
N TYR A 122 8.14 -7.86 12.43
CA TYR A 122 7.94 -8.62 13.66
C TYR A 122 8.79 -9.87 13.76
N ALA A 123 8.91 -10.61 12.64
CA ALA A 123 9.63 -11.89 12.67
C ALA A 123 11.16 -11.74 12.75
N VAL A 124 11.71 -10.66 12.19
CA VAL A 124 13.16 -10.49 12.02
C VAL A 124 13.65 -9.18 12.61
N VAL A 125 13.09 -8.03 12.21
CA VAL A 125 13.68 -6.73 12.55
C VAL A 125 13.62 -6.43 14.04
N GLU A 126 12.50 -6.71 14.72
CA GLU A 126 12.37 -6.50 16.18
C GLU A 126 13.34 -7.37 17.01
N HIS A 127 13.84 -8.45 16.43
CA HIS A 127 14.71 -9.42 17.13
C HIS A 127 16.18 -9.34 16.71
N GLU A 128 16.51 -8.48 15.74
CA GLU A 128 17.89 -8.34 15.28
C GLU A 128 18.63 -7.28 16.10
N GLU A 129 19.84 -7.62 16.57
CA GLU A 129 20.67 -6.75 17.39
C GLU A 129 21.66 -5.91 16.56
N LYS A 130 22.05 -6.42 15.39
CA LYS A 130 23.06 -5.80 14.51
C LYS A 130 22.39 -5.02 13.39
N ILE A 131 21.71 -3.93 13.75
CA ILE A 131 21.01 -3.06 12.85
C ILE A 131 21.70 -1.68 12.80
N GLU A 132 21.85 -1.15 11.61
CA GLU A 132 22.13 0.25 11.34
C GLU A 132 20.92 0.92 10.66
N VAL A 133 20.79 2.22 10.88
CA VAL A 133 19.82 3.06 10.18
C VAL A 133 20.55 4.19 9.47
N MET A 134 20.17 4.46 8.25
CA MET A 134 20.56 5.62 7.47
C MET A 134 19.37 6.57 7.38
N ARG A 135 19.56 7.84 7.78
CA ARG A 135 18.52 8.87 7.76
C ARG A 135 18.19 9.27 6.33
N PHE A 136 16.90 9.44 6.06
CA PHE A 136 16.39 10.01 4.84
C PHE A 136 15.44 11.16 5.18
N SER A 137 15.79 12.38 4.73
CA SER A 137 15.03 13.61 4.94
C SER A 137 14.36 14.14 3.66
N GLY A 138 14.48 13.39 2.56
CA GLY A 138 13.78 13.69 1.32
C GLY A 138 12.29 13.43 1.39
N MET A 139 11.59 13.74 0.30
CA MET A 139 10.15 13.52 0.24
C MET A 139 9.84 12.02 0.16
N TRP A 140 9.05 11.58 1.14
CA TRP A 140 8.54 10.22 1.22
C TRP A 140 7.12 10.23 1.79
N LYS A 141 6.18 9.60 1.09
CA LYS A 141 4.80 9.39 1.57
C LYS A 141 4.33 7.99 1.25
N ASP A 142 3.77 7.35 2.24
CA ASP A 142 2.92 6.18 2.05
C ASP A 142 1.51 6.66 1.67
N LEU A 143 1.05 6.34 0.46
CA LEU A 143 -0.28 6.68 -0.06
C LEU A 143 -1.34 5.62 0.29
N GLY A 144 -1.07 4.71 1.21
CA GLY A 144 -1.96 3.62 1.62
C GLY A 144 -3.26 4.05 2.31
N THR A 145 -3.52 5.34 2.46
CA THR A 145 -4.79 5.87 2.99
C THR A 145 -5.31 7.01 2.14
N TRP A 146 -6.63 7.19 2.11
CA TRP A 146 -7.25 8.32 1.41
C TRP A 146 -6.75 9.68 1.92
N ASN A 147 -6.44 9.79 3.22
CA ASN A 147 -5.89 11.03 3.78
C ASN A 147 -4.53 11.37 3.14
N THR A 148 -3.58 10.42 3.19
CA THR A 148 -2.24 10.64 2.65
C THR A 148 -2.24 10.81 1.13
N LEU A 149 -3.12 10.10 0.40
CA LEU A 149 -3.32 10.29 -1.03
C LEU A 149 -3.79 11.72 -1.33
N THR A 150 -4.81 12.20 -0.61
CA THR A 150 -5.35 13.56 -0.86
C THR A 150 -4.37 14.68 -0.51
N GLU A 151 -3.41 14.44 0.36
CA GLU A 151 -2.30 15.38 0.65
C GLU A 151 -1.27 15.45 -0.48
N ALA A 152 -1.18 14.41 -1.30
CA ALA A 152 -0.26 14.34 -2.44
C ALA A 152 -0.92 14.76 -3.78
N MET A 153 -2.22 14.99 -3.79
CA MET A 153 -2.93 15.41 -5.00
C MET A 153 -2.69 16.89 -5.31
N ASP A 154 -2.30 17.20 -6.54
CA ASP A 154 -2.17 18.58 -7.04
C ASP A 154 -3.54 19.27 -7.23
N SER A 155 -4.57 18.49 -7.44
CA SER A 155 -5.96 18.95 -7.67
C SER A 155 -6.89 18.38 -6.61
N ARG A 156 -7.91 19.15 -6.23
CA ARG A 156 -8.92 18.67 -5.29
C ARG A 156 -9.86 17.60 -5.86
N ASN A 157 -9.79 17.32 -7.17
CA ASN A 157 -10.56 16.23 -7.77
C ASN A 157 -9.83 15.56 -8.95
N VAL A 158 -10.12 14.28 -9.10
CA VAL A 158 -9.94 13.47 -10.31
C VAL A 158 -11.35 13.12 -10.80
N GLY A 159 -11.61 13.28 -12.10
CA GLY A 159 -12.94 13.09 -12.69
C GLY A 159 -13.89 14.27 -12.44
N GLN A 160 -15.18 14.07 -12.74
CA GLN A 160 -16.18 15.14 -12.70
C GLN A 160 -16.66 15.42 -11.28
N ALA A 161 -16.32 16.61 -10.75
CA ALA A 161 -16.79 17.06 -9.45
C ALA A 161 -17.07 18.56 -9.44
N LEU A 162 -18.10 18.97 -8.70
CA LEU A 162 -18.47 20.35 -8.42
C LEU A 162 -18.46 20.57 -6.90
N PHE A 163 -18.02 21.75 -6.47
CA PHE A 163 -17.92 22.08 -5.06
C PHE A 163 -18.57 23.44 -4.80
N SER A 164 -19.38 23.53 -3.76
CA SER A 164 -19.82 24.84 -3.27
C SER A 164 -18.67 25.62 -2.64
N GLU A 165 -18.77 26.93 -2.58
CA GLU A 165 -17.79 27.82 -1.94
C GLU A 165 -17.59 27.52 -0.45
N THR A 166 -18.55 26.88 0.18
CA THR A 166 -18.51 26.50 1.60
C THR A 166 -17.74 25.20 1.88
N CYS A 167 -17.31 24.47 0.84
CA CYS A 167 -16.49 23.27 1.00
C CYS A 167 -15.05 23.63 1.40
N GLN A 168 -14.55 22.98 2.45
CA GLN A 168 -13.19 23.16 2.96
C GLN A 168 -12.44 21.82 2.98
N ASN A 169 -11.25 21.75 2.38
CA ASN A 169 -10.41 20.55 2.37
C ASN A 169 -11.15 19.27 1.92
N VAL A 170 -11.98 19.40 0.87
CA VAL A 170 -12.75 18.28 0.30
C VAL A 170 -12.06 17.82 -0.98
N HIS A 171 -11.83 16.51 -1.09
CA HIS A 171 -11.28 15.88 -2.29
C HIS A 171 -12.22 14.83 -2.84
N VAL A 172 -12.26 14.71 -4.16
CA VAL A 172 -13.10 13.76 -4.88
C VAL A 172 -12.26 12.97 -5.89
N VAL A 173 -12.31 11.65 -5.81
CA VAL A 173 -11.79 10.74 -6.84
C VAL A 173 -12.99 10.05 -7.47
N ASN A 174 -13.36 10.46 -8.67
CA ASN A 174 -14.56 10.00 -9.35
C ASN A 174 -14.21 9.30 -10.67
N GLU A 175 -14.33 7.99 -10.70
CA GLU A 175 -14.12 7.15 -11.88
C GLU A 175 -15.42 6.87 -12.65
N LEU A 176 -16.54 7.38 -12.14
CA LEU A 176 -17.84 7.22 -12.80
C LEU A 176 -18.08 8.32 -13.84
N ASN A 177 -18.96 8.02 -14.80
CA ASN A 177 -19.45 9.00 -15.78
C ASN A 177 -20.58 9.90 -15.24
N LEU A 178 -20.74 9.96 -13.92
CA LEU A 178 -21.73 10.78 -13.23
C LEU A 178 -21.01 11.89 -12.47
N PRO A 179 -21.50 13.13 -12.49
CA PRO A 179 -20.90 14.21 -11.72
C PRO A 179 -21.14 14.03 -10.22
N VAL A 180 -20.15 14.35 -9.40
CA VAL A 180 -20.27 14.42 -7.94
C VAL A 180 -20.41 15.88 -7.53
N LEU A 181 -21.47 16.23 -6.79
CA LEU A 181 -21.69 17.56 -6.22
C LEU A 181 -21.46 17.52 -4.71
N CYS A 182 -20.49 18.31 -4.23
CA CYS A 182 -20.18 18.48 -2.81
C CYS A 182 -20.61 19.87 -2.33
N MET A 183 -21.37 19.92 -1.23
CA MET A 183 -21.84 21.18 -0.65
C MET A 183 -21.65 21.18 0.87
N GLY A 184 -21.01 22.25 1.41
CA GLY A 184 -20.88 22.48 2.84
C GLY A 184 -20.05 21.44 3.61
N LEU A 185 -19.25 20.62 2.92
CA LEU A 185 -18.43 19.58 3.52
C LEU A 185 -17.11 20.14 4.01
N LYS A 186 -16.55 19.49 5.04
CA LYS A 186 -15.25 19.84 5.60
C LYS A 186 -14.45 18.59 5.91
N ASP A 187 -13.15 18.59 5.53
CA ASP A 187 -12.18 17.50 5.77
C ASP A 187 -12.68 16.12 5.30
N VAL A 188 -13.31 16.08 4.12
CA VAL A 188 -13.94 14.88 3.55
C VAL A 188 -13.22 14.43 2.30
N VAL A 189 -13.12 13.12 2.12
CA VAL A 189 -12.82 12.47 0.85
C VAL A 189 -14.06 11.74 0.33
N VAL A 190 -14.34 11.89 -0.96
CA VAL A 190 -15.31 11.11 -1.70
C VAL A 190 -14.58 10.31 -2.77
N SER A 191 -14.72 9.00 -2.74
CA SER A 191 -14.25 8.12 -3.81
C SER A 191 -15.45 7.43 -4.43
N ALA A 192 -15.63 7.56 -5.73
CA ALA A 192 -16.71 6.95 -6.49
C ALA A 192 -16.13 6.10 -7.62
N SER A 193 -16.34 4.80 -7.56
CA SER A 193 -15.90 3.82 -8.54
C SER A 193 -17.03 2.87 -8.90
N PRO A 194 -16.88 2.04 -9.95
CA PRO A 194 -17.86 1.01 -10.24
C PRO A 194 -18.11 0.03 -9.08
N ASP A 195 -17.12 -0.19 -8.23
CA ASP A 195 -17.21 -1.13 -7.10
C ASP A 195 -17.90 -0.55 -5.87
N GLY A 196 -18.06 0.79 -5.81
CA GLY A 196 -18.75 1.43 -4.70
C GLY A 196 -18.41 2.91 -4.54
N ILE A 197 -19.10 3.51 -3.57
CA ILE A 197 -18.91 4.93 -3.23
C ILE A 197 -18.51 5.01 -1.75
N LEU A 198 -17.38 5.63 -1.48
CA LEU A 198 -16.91 6.00 -0.16
C LEU A 198 -17.14 7.49 0.06
N VAL A 199 -17.75 7.85 1.18
CA VAL A 199 -17.76 9.21 1.72
C VAL A 199 -17.23 9.14 3.14
N SER A 200 -16.10 9.76 3.41
CA SER A 200 -15.43 9.63 4.71
C SER A 200 -14.79 10.94 5.14
N ASP A 201 -14.82 11.20 6.45
CA ASP A 201 -13.81 12.07 7.05
C ASP A 201 -12.41 11.56 6.70
N LYS A 202 -11.48 12.45 6.38
CA LYS A 202 -10.15 12.09 5.91
C LYS A 202 -9.35 11.27 6.94
N LYS A 203 -9.42 11.62 8.22
CA LYS A 203 -8.72 10.89 9.28
C LYS A 203 -9.34 9.52 9.50
N GLN A 204 -10.69 9.45 9.50
CA GLN A 204 -11.43 8.19 9.65
C GLN A 204 -11.20 7.24 8.47
N SER A 205 -10.93 7.76 7.28
CA SER A 205 -10.65 6.94 6.09
C SER A 205 -9.49 5.96 6.27
N SER A 206 -8.62 6.22 7.23
CA SER A 206 -7.50 5.34 7.57
C SER A 206 -7.93 4.05 8.27
N TYR A 207 -9.16 3.97 8.76
CA TYR A 207 -9.69 2.84 9.52
C TYR A 207 -10.79 2.09 8.78
N ILE A 208 -10.91 2.25 7.46
CA ILE A 208 -11.99 1.66 6.64
C ILE A 208 -11.91 0.13 6.51
N LYS A 209 -10.71 -0.48 6.64
CA LYS A 209 -10.46 -1.88 6.32
C LYS A 209 -11.42 -2.87 7.01
N PRO A 210 -11.73 -2.77 8.31
CA PRO A 210 -12.70 -3.66 8.95
C PRO A 210 -14.10 -3.57 8.35
N PHE A 211 -14.52 -2.36 7.92
CA PHE A 211 -15.84 -2.15 7.33
C PHE A 211 -15.90 -2.69 5.90
N VAL A 212 -14.88 -2.40 5.07
CA VAL A 212 -14.82 -2.89 3.69
C VAL A 212 -14.85 -4.42 3.66
N ASN A 213 -14.16 -5.08 4.59
CA ASN A 213 -14.15 -6.55 4.68
C ASN A 213 -15.53 -7.17 5.00
N THR A 214 -16.48 -6.37 5.50
CA THR A 214 -17.86 -6.83 5.79
C THR A 214 -18.84 -6.56 4.66
N LEU A 215 -18.44 -5.78 3.66
CA LEU A 215 -19.28 -5.51 2.50
C LEU A 215 -19.28 -6.74 1.58
N ASP A 216 -20.48 -7.22 1.26
CA ASP A 216 -20.66 -8.16 0.16
C ASP A 216 -20.59 -7.37 -1.16
N HIS A 217 -19.42 -7.42 -1.79
CA HIS A 217 -19.19 -6.68 -3.03
C HIS A 217 -18.78 -7.61 -4.18
N ARG A 218 -19.45 -7.40 -5.29
CA ARG A 218 -19.09 -8.01 -6.55
C ARG A 218 -18.07 -7.10 -7.24
N VAL A 219 -17.08 -7.70 -7.90
CA VAL A 219 -16.18 -6.95 -8.77
C VAL A 219 -16.99 -6.41 -9.94
N MET A 220 -17.18 -5.10 -9.98
CA MET A 220 -17.97 -4.42 -11.00
C MET A 220 -17.14 -3.99 -12.23
N PHE A 221 -15.83 -3.87 -12.05
CA PHE A 221 -14.88 -3.57 -13.11
C PHE A 221 -13.56 -4.30 -12.86
N ALA A 222 -12.95 -4.85 -13.91
CA ALA A 222 -11.57 -5.33 -13.85
C ALA A 222 -10.88 -5.22 -15.20
N GLU A 223 -9.60 -4.86 -15.17
CA GLU A 223 -8.67 -5.01 -16.29
C GLU A 223 -8.06 -6.41 -16.27
N LYS A 224 -7.90 -6.98 -17.44
CA LYS A 224 -7.34 -8.31 -17.69
C LYS A 224 -6.28 -8.21 -18.77
N SER A 225 -5.43 -9.22 -18.89
CA SER A 225 -4.42 -9.29 -19.96
C SER A 225 -5.00 -9.19 -21.37
N TRP A 226 -6.26 -9.53 -21.56
CA TRP A 226 -6.97 -9.52 -22.84
C TRP A 226 -7.82 -8.26 -23.05
N GLY A 227 -8.02 -7.39 -22.05
CA GLY A 227 -8.88 -6.21 -22.14
C GLY A 227 -9.51 -5.88 -20.80
N SER A 228 -10.81 -5.61 -20.76
CA SER A 228 -11.52 -5.29 -19.53
C SER A 228 -12.97 -5.77 -19.56
N PHE A 229 -13.58 -5.86 -18.39
CA PHE A 229 -15.01 -5.98 -18.28
C PHE A 229 -15.57 -4.95 -17.28
N ARG A 230 -16.82 -4.55 -17.52
CA ARG A 230 -17.60 -3.70 -16.61
C ARG A 230 -19.00 -4.27 -16.48
N VAL A 231 -19.45 -4.48 -15.26
CA VAL A 231 -20.84 -4.82 -14.96
C VAL A 231 -21.69 -3.55 -15.16
N LEU A 232 -22.72 -3.64 -15.98
CA LEU A 232 -23.62 -2.55 -16.30
C LEU A 232 -24.90 -2.61 -15.47
N ASP A 233 -25.38 -3.82 -15.21
CA ASP A 233 -26.63 -4.03 -14.51
C ASP A 233 -26.61 -5.37 -13.78
N VAL A 234 -27.23 -5.40 -12.61
CA VAL A 234 -27.32 -6.57 -11.74
C VAL A 234 -28.74 -6.71 -11.24
N GLU A 235 -29.41 -7.74 -11.71
CA GLU A 235 -30.72 -8.17 -11.22
C GLU A 235 -30.61 -9.49 -10.47
N LYS A 236 -31.71 -9.91 -9.86
CA LYS A 236 -31.73 -11.18 -9.11
C LYS A 236 -31.34 -12.40 -9.95
N GLU A 237 -31.77 -12.41 -11.21
CA GLU A 237 -31.63 -13.57 -12.13
C GLU A 237 -30.87 -13.23 -13.40
N SER A 238 -30.39 -11.99 -13.54
CA SER A 238 -29.64 -11.56 -14.72
C SER A 238 -28.47 -10.63 -14.38
N LEU A 239 -27.47 -10.65 -15.24
CA LEU A 239 -26.28 -9.81 -15.16
C LEU A 239 -25.91 -9.30 -16.54
N THR A 240 -25.83 -8.00 -16.72
CA THR A 240 -25.37 -7.39 -17.95
C THR A 240 -23.94 -6.92 -17.80
N ILE A 241 -23.07 -7.40 -18.68
CA ILE A 241 -21.64 -7.06 -18.64
C ILE A 241 -21.21 -6.50 -20.00
N LYS A 242 -20.50 -5.38 -20.00
CA LYS A 242 -19.75 -4.91 -21.15
C LYS A 242 -18.33 -5.50 -21.09
N VAL A 243 -17.96 -6.23 -22.12
CA VAL A 243 -16.61 -6.75 -22.33
C VAL A 243 -15.92 -5.97 -23.44
N THR A 244 -14.69 -5.53 -23.20
CA THR A 244 -13.82 -4.90 -24.20
C THR A 244 -12.60 -5.78 -24.41
N LEU A 245 -12.40 -6.27 -25.64
CA LEU A 245 -11.19 -7.00 -26.02
C LEU A 245 -10.20 -6.06 -26.71
N ASN A 246 -8.95 -6.13 -26.32
CA ASN A 246 -7.86 -5.43 -26.98
C ASN A 246 -7.54 -6.11 -28.32
N SER A 247 -7.14 -5.33 -29.30
CA SER A 247 -6.75 -5.85 -30.62
C SER A 247 -5.67 -6.93 -30.49
N GLY A 248 -5.86 -8.05 -31.18
CA GLY A 248 -4.93 -9.19 -31.13
C GLY A 248 -5.01 -10.07 -29.89
N HIS A 249 -5.93 -9.78 -28.97
CA HIS A 249 -6.12 -10.57 -27.76
C HIS A 249 -7.36 -11.47 -27.83
N LYS A 250 -7.40 -12.46 -26.99
CA LYS A 250 -8.54 -13.40 -26.88
C LYS A 250 -8.82 -13.73 -25.42
N MET A 251 -10.07 -13.95 -25.09
CA MET A 251 -10.47 -14.57 -23.82
C MET A 251 -10.25 -16.08 -23.89
N ASN A 252 -10.02 -16.69 -22.71
CA ASN A 252 -9.99 -18.13 -22.62
C ASN A 252 -11.37 -18.72 -22.91
N TYR A 253 -11.39 -19.90 -23.55
CA TYR A 253 -12.61 -20.69 -23.68
C TYR A 253 -13.09 -21.10 -22.28
N HIS A 254 -14.37 -20.91 -22.02
CA HIS A 254 -15.01 -21.27 -20.76
C HIS A 254 -16.48 -21.68 -20.97
N SER A 255 -17.03 -22.35 -19.99
CA SER A 255 -18.44 -22.73 -19.94
C SER A 255 -18.99 -22.51 -18.55
N HIS A 256 -20.30 -22.45 -18.43
CA HIS A 256 -21.01 -22.28 -17.17
C HIS A 256 -22.01 -23.43 -16.95
N GLU A 257 -22.10 -23.90 -15.72
CA GLU A 257 -23.08 -24.94 -15.34
C GLU A 257 -24.44 -24.35 -14.93
N PHE A 258 -24.46 -23.11 -14.42
CA PHE A 258 -25.63 -22.53 -13.77
C PHE A 258 -26.14 -21.25 -14.42
N ARG A 259 -25.67 -20.93 -15.61
CA ARG A 259 -26.14 -19.75 -16.34
C ARG A 259 -25.96 -19.93 -17.84
N ASP A 260 -26.86 -19.30 -18.58
CA ASP A 260 -26.74 -19.10 -20.02
C ASP A 260 -26.15 -17.73 -20.32
N GLU A 261 -25.50 -17.57 -21.47
CA GLU A 261 -24.95 -16.31 -21.95
C GLU A 261 -25.46 -15.96 -23.33
N VAL A 262 -25.81 -14.70 -23.52
CA VAL A 262 -26.15 -14.11 -24.82
C VAL A 262 -25.13 -13.02 -25.10
N TRP A 263 -24.41 -13.14 -26.20
CA TRP A 263 -23.42 -12.17 -26.66
C TRP A 263 -23.97 -11.28 -27.76
N THR A 264 -23.86 -9.96 -27.55
CA THR A 264 -24.18 -8.95 -28.54
C THR A 264 -22.92 -8.16 -28.89
N ILE A 265 -22.48 -8.23 -30.13
CA ILE A 265 -21.34 -7.43 -30.62
C ILE A 265 -21.81 -6.01 -30.87
N ILE A 266 -21.26 -5.05 -30.14
CA ILE A 266 -21.62 -3.64 -30.24
C ILE A 266 -20.71 -2.92 -31.24
N SER A 267 -19.43 -3.26 -31.29
CA SER A 267 -18.44 -2.65 -32.19
C SER A 267 -17.26 -3.59 -32.39
N GLY A 268 -16.50 -3.37 -33.46
CA GLY A 268 -15.34 -4.16 -33.85
C GLY A 268 -15.64 -5.21 -34.93
N THR A 269 -14.57 -5.90 -35.33
CA THR A 269 -14.61 -6.96 -36.38
C THR A 269 -13.88 -8.19 -35.87
#